data_32bb91429fd7d49e6a95c076e61c51be
#
_entry.id   32bb91429fd7d49e6a95c076e61c51be
#
_cell.length_a   1.000
_cell.length_b   1.000
_cell.length_c   1.000
_cell.angle_alpha   90.00
_cell.angle_beta   90.00
_cell.angle_gamma   90.00
#
_symmetry.space_group_name_H-M   'P 1'
#
loop_
_entity.id
_entity.type
_entity.pdbx_description
1 polymer ?
#
loop_
_entity_poly.entity_id
_entity_poly.type
_entity_poly.pdbx_seq_one_letter_code
_entity_poly.pdbx_strand_id
1 'polypeptide(L)'
;YASGDSRFEQFVETFAQGKTDAGIEDYIMQVYHFSQSNPYPEQWIADCRKELADEQSGPWMEFLLQDLKRQAAELRIQMEDASDICRDDEFLCAYEPAFLEDVFLLKKLSEAEDFPAFHGLLTEAGFGRLAAVRSREVDPEKKAYVTGCRDRVKTAIKKMKELYAFDTLENMFADLEGTREATGVLLDLAE
;
A
#
# COMPACT_ATOMS: atom_id res chain seq x y z
N TYR A 1 28.32 2.83 -24.38
CA TYR A 1 27.16 1.94 -24.24
C TYR A 1 27.45 0.65 -24.98
N ALA A 2 27.74 -0.46 -24.30
CA ALA A 2 27.85 -1.78 -24.88
C ALA A 2 26.44 -2.26 -25.20
N SER A 3 26.04 -2.15 -26.46
CA SER A 3 24.75 -2.60 -26.96
C SER A 3 24.57 -4.08 -26.72
N GLY A 4 23.58 -4.48 -25.98
CA GLY A 4 23.07 -5.85 -25.95
C GLY A 4 22.88 -6.51 -24.59
N ASP A 5 23.04 -5.81 -23.47
CA ASP A 5 22.63 -6.36 -22.17
C ASP A 5 21.20 -5.90 -21.88
N SER A 6 20.23 -6.80 -22.06
CA SER A 6 18.80 -6.52 -21.82
C SER A 6 18.51 -6.08 -20.39
N ARG A 7 19.33 -6.53 -19.41
CA ARG A 7 19.21 -6.14 -18.02
C ARG A 7 19.56 -4.68 -17.80
N PHE A 8 20.59 -4.18 -18.52
CA PHE A 8 20.98 -2.77 -18.44
C PHE A 8 19.94 -1.85 -19.11
N GLU A 9 19.36 -2.28 -20.24
CA GLU A 9 18.25 -1.55 -20.87
C GLU A 9 17.05 -1.45 -19.93
N GLN A 10 16.66 -2.53 -19.28
CA GLN A 10 15.58 -2.56 -18.31
C GLN A 10 15.87 -1.72 -17.06
N PHE A 11 17.12 -1.73 -16.58
CA PHE A 11 17.57 -0.85 -15.50
C PHE A 11 17.39 0.63 -15.87
N VAL A 12 17.80 1.02 -17.06
CA VAL A 12 17.62 2.40 -17.54
C VAL A 12 16.14 2.75 -17.65
N GLU A 13 15.30 1.87 -18.19
CA GLU A 13 13.86 2.09 -18.31
C GLU A 13 13.19 2.22 -16.94
N THR A 14 13.61 1.43 -15.95
CA THR A 14 13.04 1.44 -14.60
C THR A 14 13.41 2.70 -13.82
N PHE A 15 14.67 3.15 -13.91
CA PHE A 15 15.19 4.25 -13.08
C PHE A 15 15.33 5.60 -13.81
N ALA A 16 15.30 5.63 -15.15
CA ALA A 16 15.32 6.87 -15.89
C ALA A 16 13.95 7.57 -15.86
N GLN A 17 13.70 8.36 -14.86
CA GLN A 17 12.52 9.24 -14.79
C GLN A 17 12.73 10.47 -15.67
N GLY A 18 12.44 10.37 -16.98
CA GLY A 18 12.49 11.50 -17.90
C GLY A 18 13.42 11.32 -19.08
N LYS A 19 13.79 12.42 -19.75
CA LYS A 19 14.56 12.42 -21.00
C LYS A 19 16.09 12.39 -20.82
N THR A 20 16.61 12.26 -19.60
CA THR A 20 18.04 12.34 -19.33
C THR A 20 18.50 11.30 -18.33
N ASP A 21 19.69 10.73 -18.56
CA ASP A 21 20.33 9.72 -17.69
C ASP A 21 20.87 10.31 -16.35
N ALA A 22 20.75 11.62 -16.14
CA ALA A 22 21.31 12.32 -14.98
C ALA A 22 20.77 11.79 -13.63
N GLY A 23 19.54 11.31 -13.60
CA GLY A 23 18.95 10.72 -12.40
C GLY A 23 19.53 9.36 -12.03
N ILE A 24 20.04 8.60 -12.99
CA ILE A 24 20.63 7.27 -12.76
C ILE A 24 21.95 7.39 -12.01
N GLU A 25 22.80 8.34 -12.40
CA GLU A 25 24.07 8.60 -11.69
C GLU A 25 23.80 8.95 -10.21
N ASP A 26 22.78 9.76 -9.95
CA ASP A 26 22.39 10.13 -8.59
C ASP A 26 21.97 8.91 -7.77
N TYR A 27 21.19 7.97 -8.34
CA TYR A 27 20.81 6.73 -7.65
C TYR A 27 22.04 5.85 -7.36
N ILE A 28 22.92 5.64 -8.32
CA ILE A 28 24.15 4.88 -8.14
C ILE A 28 24.97 5.50 -7.02
N MET A 29 25.17 6.81 -7.04
CA MET A 29 25.96 7.52 -6.03
C MET A 29 25.30 7.47 -4.65
N GLN A 30 23.96 7.54 -4.57
CA GLN A 30 23.26 7.40 -3.30
C GLN A 30 23.46 6.00 -2.70
N VAL A 31 23.31 4.94 -3.50
CA VAL A 31 23.53 3.56 -3.04
C VAL A 31 24.98 3.36 -2.62
N TYR A 32 25.94 3.85 -3.42
CA TYR A 32 27.36 3.82 -3.10
C TYR A 32 27.66 4.51 -1.75
N HIS A 33 27.23 5.76 -1.58
CA HIS A 33 27.44 6.50 -0.32
C HIS A 33 26.75 5.83 0.87
N PHE A 34 25.57 5.27 0.66
CA PHE A 34 24.88 4.52 1.72
C PHE A 34 25.66 3.25 2.08
N SER A 35 26.15 2.49 1.10
CA SER A 35 26.97 1.30 1.37
C SER A 35 28.22 1.65 2.15
N GLN A 36 28.91 2.74 1.78
CA GLN A 36 30.13 3.21 2.47
C GLN A 36 29.87 3.69 3.90
N SER A 37 28.62 3.99 4.27
CA SER A 37 28.25 4.31 5.66
C SER A 37 28.17 3.08 6.57
N ASN A 38 28.17 1.88 6.00
CA ASN A 38 28.17 0.62 6.73
C ASN A 38 29.60 0.20 7.11
N PRO A 39 29.78 -0.48 8.24
CA PRO A 39 31.12 -0.97 8.66
C PRO A 39 31.76 -1.97 7.68
N TYR A 40 30.92 -2.67 6.90
CA TYR A 40 31.29 -3.68 5.91
C TYR A 40 30.51 -3.45 4.61
N PRO A 41 30.92 -2.49 3.76
CA PRO A 41 30.18 -2.11 2.56
C PRO A 41 29.93 -3.27 1.57
N GLU A 42 30.98 -4.03 1.28
CA GLU A 42 30.90 -5.19 0.36
C GLU A 42 29.94 -6.27 0.88
N GLN A 43 30.00 -6.55 2.21
CA GLN A 43 29.09 -7.51 2.82
C GLN A 43 27.64 -7.02 2.75
N TRP A 44 27.41 -5.73 2.99
CA TRP A 44 26.08 -5.14 2.90
C TRP A 44 25.50 -5.28 1.48
N ILE A 45 26.29 -4.99 0.44
CA ILE A 45 25.87 -5.17 -0.97
C ILE A 45 25.58 -6.65 -1.27
N ALA A 46 26.43 -7.57 -0.78
CA ALA A 46 26.24 -9.01 -0.97
C ALA A 46 24.95 -9.51 -0.27
N ASP A 47 24.65 -9.01 0.92
CA ASP A 47 23.42 -9.35 1.64
C ASP A 47 22.19 -8.80 0.91
N CYS A 48 22.22 -7.56 0.40
CA CYS A 48 21.15 -7.01 -0.44
C CYS A 48 20.93 -7.86 -1.70
N ARG A 49 21.98 -8.29 -2.39
CA ARG A 49 21.87 -9.17 -3.57
C ARG A 49 21.23 -10.51 -3.20
N LYS A 50 21.60 -11.08 -2.08
CA LYS A 50 21.03 -12.34 -1.60
C LYS A 50 19.52 -12.20 -1.31
N GLU A 51 19.11 -11.11 -0.68
CA GLU A 51 17.69 -10.82 -0.43
C GLU A 51 16.91 -10.60 -1.73
N LEU A 52 17.52 -9.92 -2.72
CA LEU A 52 16.92 -9.76 -4.05
C LEU A 52 16.82 -11.08 -4.82
N ALA A 53 17.74 -12.02 -4.64
CA ALA A 53 17.76 -13.30 -5.32
C ALA A 53 16.74 -14.30 -4.75
N ASP A 54 16.13 -14.01 -3.60
CA ASP A 54 15.09 -14.85 -3.02
C ASP A 54 13.79 -14.72 -3.84
N GLU A 55 13.47 -15.76 -4.63
CA GLU A 55 12.30 -15.81 -5.52
C GLU A 55 10.97 -15.83 -4.77
N GLN A 56 10.97 -16.21 -3.50
CA GLN A 56 9.78 -16.16 -2.67
C GLN A 56 9.68 -14.75 -2.08
N SER A 57 8.80 -13.94 -2.66
CA SER A 57 8.39 -12.60 -2.19
C SER A 57 8.90 -12.31 -0.77
N GLY A 58 10.09 -11.73 -0.71
CA GLY A 58 10.92 -11.71 0.48
C GLY A 58 10.29 -11.05 1.71
N PRO A 59 10.99 -10.94 2.80
CA PRO A 59 10.50 -10.40 4.08
C PRO A 59 9.75 -9.07 3.96
N TRP A 60 10.04 -8.27 2.92
CA TRP A 60 9.39 -6.99 2.67
C TRP A 60 7.89 -7.11 2.30
N MET A 61 7.49 -8.17 1.56
CA MET A 61 6.07 -8.40 1.24
C MET A 61 5.27 -8.74 2.50
N GLU A 62 5.86 -9.49 3.40
CA GLU A 62 5.26 -9.78 4.69
C GLU A 62 5.15 -8.51 5.55
N PHE A 63 6.20 -7.68 5.59
CA PHE A 63 6.16 -6.38 6.26
C PHE A 63 5.07 -5.47 5.69
N LEU A 64 4.99 -5.39 4.35
CA LEU A 64 3.95 -4.61 3.68
C LEU A 64 2.56 -5.10 4.07
N LEU A 65 2.32 -6.40 4.00
CA LEU A 65 1.03 -7.00 4.37
C LEU A 65 0.70 -6.69 5.83
N GLN A 66 1.63 -6.87 6.76
CA GLN A 66 1.42 -6.59 8.17
C GLN A 66 1.10 -5.10 8.42
N ASP A 67 1.78 -4.18 7.73
CA ASP A 67 1.49 -2.75 7.84
C ASP A 67 0.10 -2.41 7.30
N LEU A 68 -0.28 -2.96 6.15
CA LEU A 68 -1.61 -2.78 5.56
C LEU A 68 -2.73 -3.35 6.46
N LYS A 69 -2.52 -4.53 7.04
CA LYS A 69 -3.44 -5.14 8.02
C LYS A 69 -3.59 -4.27 9.27
N ARG A 70 -2.49 -3.72 9.78
CA ARG A 70 -2.50 -2.80 10.91
C ARG A 70 -3.28 -1.53 10.59
N GLN A 71 -3.06 -0.93 9.43
CA GLN A 71 -3.83 0.25 8.98
C GLN A 71 -5.32 -0.06 8.88
N ALA A 72 -5.70 -1.21 8.31
CA ALA A 72 -7.10 -1.65 8.23
C ALA A 72 -7.72 -1.86 9.63
N ALA A 73 -6.96 -2.42 10.57
CA ALA A 73 -7.41 -2.60 11.96
C ALA A 73 -7.62 -1.27 12.68
N GLU A 74 -6.74 -0.29 12.50
CA GLU A 74 -6.89 1.07 13.06
C GLU A 74 -8.13 1.78 12.50
N LEU A 75 -8.37 1.68 11.19
CA LEU A 75 -9.57 2.21 10.55
C LEU A 75 -10.84 1.50 11.04
N ARG A 76 -10.76 0.18 11.30
CA ARG A 76 -11.86 -0.59 11.85
C ARG A 76 -12.29 -0.07 13.23
N ILE A 77 -11.36 0.16 14.13
CA ILE A 77 -11.65 0.69 15.46
C ILE A 77 -12.41 2.03 15.36
N GLN A 78 -11.94 2.94 14.50
CA GLN A 78 -12.63 4.22 14.28
C GLN A 78 -14.05 4.05 13.73
N MET A 79 -14.27 3.05 12.88
CA MET A 79 -15.61 2.76 12.33
C MET A 79 -16.52 2.07 13.34
N GLU A 80 -15.98 1.20 14.21
CA GLU A 80 -16.73 0.58 15.30
C GLU A 80 -17.25 1.66 16.25
N ASP A 81 -16.39 2.59 16.69
CA ASP A 81 -16.80 3.72 17.54
C ASP A 81 -17.89 4.58 16.87
N ALA A 82 -17.74 4.89 15.59
CA ALA A 82 -18.74 5.66 14.85
C ALA A 82 -20.05 4.89 14.65
N SER A 83 -19.99 3.56 14.49
CA SER A 83 -21.15 2.66 14.40
C SER A 83 -21.92 2.63 15.72
N ASP A 84 -21.22 2.56 16.85
CA ASP A 84 -21.84 2.56 18.18
C ASP A 84 -22.58 3.90 18.43
N ILE A 85 -21.96 5.03 18.06
CA ILE A 85 -22.63 6.34 18.13
C ILE A 85 -23.90 6.36 17.27
N CYS A 86 -23.85 5.76 16.07
CA CYS A 86 -25.05 5.70 15.22
C CYS A 86 -26.13 4.82 15.83
N ARG A 87 -25.79 3.68 16.42
CA ARG A 87 -26.73 2.76 17.06
C ARG A 87 -27.48 3.41 18.24
N ASP A 88 -26.76 4.18 19.04
CA ASP A 88 -27.28 4.80 20.25
C ASP A 88 -28.04 6.10 20.00
N ASP A 89 -28.11 6.59 18.76
CA ASP A 89 -28.78 7.83 18.40
C ASP A 89 -30.02 7.55 17.55
N GLU A 90 -31.18 8.03 18.02
CA GLU A 90 -32.50 7.80 17.41
C GLU A 90 -32.56 8.20 15.93
N PHE A 91 -31.81 9.22 15.51
CA PHE A 91 -31.84 9.74 14.15
C PHE A 91 -30.70 9.18 13.29
N LEU A 92 -29.55 8.89 13.88
CA LEU A 92 -28.37 8.39 13.17
C LEU A 92 -28.38 6.86 13.01
N CYS A 93 -29.27 6.13 13.73
CA CYS A 93 -29.39 4.68 13.61
C CYS A 93 -29.66 4.22 12.16
N ALA A 94 -30.22 5.08 11.31
CA ALA A 94 -30.38 4.81 9.87
C ALA A 94 -29.04 4.63 9.13
N TYR A 95 -27.92 5.07 9.70
CA TYR A 95 -26.57 4.87 9.14
C TYR A 95 -25.96 3.54 9.53
N GLU A 96 -26.39 2.95 10.65
CA GLU A 96 -25.81 1.75 11.25
C GLU A 96 -25.57 0.60 10.25
N PRO A 97 -26.54 0.22 9.36
CA PRO A 97 -26.30 -0.89 8.43
C PRO A 97 -25.10 -0.65 7.52
N ALA A 98 -24.93 0.57 7.00
CA ALA A 98 -23.81 0.90 6.12
C ALA A 98 -22.47 0.94 6.88
N PHE A 99 -22.50 1.34 8.15
CA PHE A 99 -21.30 1.35 9.00
C PHE A 99 -20.88 -0.08 9.39
N LEU A 100 -21.83 -0.97 9.66
CA LEU A 100 -21.53 -2.38 9.93
C LEU A 100 -20.94 -3.09 8.71
N GLU A 101 -21.42 -2.78 7.49
CA GLU A 101 -20.81 -3.28 6.26
C GLU A 101 -19.36 -2.79 6.11
N ASP A 102 -19.11 -1.52 6.39
CA ASP A 102 -17.77 -0.94 6.35
C ASP A 102 -16.84 -1.56 7.42
N VAL A 103 -17.31 -1.77 8.64
CA VAL A 103 -16.59 -2.49 9.71
C VAL A 103 -16.24 -3.91 9.28
N PHE A 104 -17.20 -4.62 8.65
CA PHE A 104 -16.97 -5.98 8.18
C PHE A 104 -15.92 -6.06 7.06
N LEU A 105 -15.92 -5.10 6.13
CA LEU A 105 -14.89 -4.98 5.11
C LEU A 105 -13.51 -4.79 5.74
N LEU A 106 -13.38 -3.82 6.66
CA LEU A 106 -12.12 -3.51 7.34
C LEU A 106 -11.62 -4.68 8.18
N LYS A 107 -12.55 -5.43 8.81
CA LYS A 107 -12.21 -6.67 9.51
C LYS A 107 -11.60 -7.69 8.56
N LYS A 108 -12.23 -7.97 7.42
CA LYS A 108 -11.69 -8.90 6.42
C LYS A 108 -10.29 -8.49 5.94
N LEU A 109 -10.09 -7.20 5.66
CA LEU A 109 -8.78 -6.69 5.27
C LEU A 109 -7.74 -6.88 6.38
N SER A 110 -8.07 -6.61 7.63
CA SER A 110 -7.16 -6.79 8.76
C SER A 110 -6.82 -8.24 9.08
N GLU A 111 -7.65 -9.19 8.65
CA GLU A 111 -7.51 -10.63 8.89
C GLU A 111 -7.07 -11.40 7.63
N ALA A 112 -6.73 -10.73 6.52
CA ALA A 112 -6.30 -11.37 5.29
C ALA A 112 -5.08 -12.29 5.55
N GLU A 113 -5.08 -13.49 4.97
CA GLU A 113 -4.03 -14.49 5.21
C GLU A 113 -2.72 -14.10 4.52
N ASP A 114 -2.82 -13.62 3.28
CA ASP A 114 -1.69 -13.25 2.43
C ASP A 114 -2.00 -12.01 1.59
N PHE A 115 -1.01 -11.52 0.85
CA PHE A 115 -1.17 -10.35 0.00
C PHE A 115 -2.16 -10.58 -1.15
N PRO A 116 -2.23 -11.72 -1.85
CA PRO A 116 -3.27 -12.01 -2.82
C PRO A 116 -4.70 -11.90 -2.26
N ALA A 117 -4.94 -12.46 -1.07
CA ALA A 117 -6.24 -12.34 -0.40
C ALA A 117 -6.57 -10.88 -0.04
N PHE A 118 -5.59 -10.14 0.50
CA PHE A 118 -5.73 -8.71 0.79
C PHE A 118 -6.03 -7.90 -0.47
N HIS A 119 -5.28 -8.12 -1.55
CA HIS A 119 -5.46 -7.46 -2.85
C HIS A 119 -6.86 -7.71 -3.42
N GLY A 120 -7.34 -8.96 -3.41
CA GLY A 120 -8.68 -9.32 -3.88
C GLY A 120 -9.78 -8.57 -3.10
N LEU A 121 -9.71 -8.60 -1.77
CA LEU A 121 -10.63 -7.87 -0.90
C LEU A 121 -10.58 -6.36 -1.15
N LEU A 122 -9.38 -5.81 -1.34
CA LEU A 122 -9.18 -4.39 -1.60
C LEU A 122 -9.74 -3.99 -2.97
N THR A 123 -9.53 -4.80 -4.00
CA THR A 123 -10.05 -4.58 -5.36
C THR A 123 -11.57 -4.52 -5.37
N GLU A 124 -12.23 -5.43 -4.65
CA GLU A 124 -13.69 -5.49 -4.54
C GLU A 124 -14.27 -4.49 -3.54
N ALA A 125 -13.44 -3.86 -2.70
CA ALA A 125 -13.89 -2.96 -1.66
C ALA A 125 -14.77 -1.84 -2.21
N GLY A 126 -15.96 -1.67 -1.67
CA GLY A 126 -16.92 -0.65 -2.04
C GLY A 126 -17.70 -0.17 -0.82
N PHE A 127 -18.19 1.06 -0.89
CA PHE A 127 -18.94 1.67 0.20
C PHE A 127 -20.37 1.96 -0.24
N GLY A 128 -21.32 1.38 0.46
CA GLY A 128 -22.75 1.60 0.24
C GLY A 128 -23.14 3.08 0.46
N ARG A 129 -24.27 3.46 -0.11
CA ARG A 129 -24.83 4.81 0.10
C ARG A 129 -25.42 4.92 1.51
N LEU A 130 -25.13 6.02 2.22
CA LEU A 130 -25.79 6.34 3.48
C LEU A 130 -27.28 6.65 3.26
N ALA A 131 -28.11 6.22 4.19
CA ALA A 131 -29.50 6.61 4.27
C ALA A 131 -29.63 8.14 4.39
N ALA A 132 -30.75 8.70 3.96
CA ALA A 132 -30.99 10.14 4.08
C ALA A 132 -31.57 10.46 5.47
N VAL A 133 -30.75 11.06 6.32
CA VAL A 133 -31.19 11.57 7.62
C VAL A 133 -31.49 13.07 7.49
N ARG A 134 -32.78 13.43 7.55
CA ARG A 134 -33.30 14.78 7.27
C ARG A 134 -33.95 15.48 8.48
N SER A 135 -33.95 14.83 9.66
CA SER A 135 -34.52 15.45 10.85
C SER A 135 -33.75 16.72 11.24
N ARG A 136 -34.47 17.75 11.66
CA ARG A 136 -33.87 18.99 12.22
C ARG A 136 -33.40 18.80 13.66
N GLU A 137 -33.77 17.70 14.28
CA GLU A 137 -33.44 17.34 15.68
C GLU A 137 -32.11 16.55 15.77
N VAL A 138 -31.54 16.18 14.62
CA VAL A 138 -30.21 15.55 14.59
C VAL A 138 -29.15 16.50 15.10
N ASP A 139 -28.38 16.04 16.05
CA ASP A 139 -27.18 16.75 16.50
C ASP A 139 -26.18 16.91 15.32
N PRO A 140 -25.94 18.14 14.86
CA PRO A 140 -25.08 18.38 13.70
C PRO A 140 -23.62 18.01 13.96
N GLU A 141 -23.13 18.10 15.21
CA GLU A 141 -21.76 17.77 15.56
C GLU A 141 -21.54 16.26 15.54
N LYS A 142 -22.46 15.49 16.12
CA LYS A 142 -22.43 14.03 16.06
C LYS A 142 -22.49 13.54 14.60
N LYS A 143 -23.41 14.09 13.81
CA LYS A 143 -23.53 13.74 12.40
C LYS A 143 -22.26 14.03 11.63
N ALA A 144 -21.67 15.21 11.82
CA ALA A 144 -20.40 15.60 11.19
C ALA A 144 -19.26 14.66 11.61
N TYR A 145 -19.20 14.28 12.89
CA TYR A 145 -18.20 13.35 13.41
C TYR A 145 -18.28 11.98 12.73
N VAL A 146 -19.45 11.31 12.75
CA VAL A 146 -19.60 9.97 12.20
C VAL A 146 -19.41 9.94 10.67
N THR A 147 -19.94 10.94 9.94
CA THR A 147 -19.72 11.04 8.49
C THR A 147 -18.25 11.33 8.17
N GLY A 148 -17.60 12.18 8.97
CA GLY A 148 -16.17 12.47 8.83
C GLY A 148 -15.28 11.26 9.11
N CYS A 149 -15.63 10.39 10.06
CA CYS A 149 -14.95 9.10 10.26
C CYS A 149 -15.04 8.22 9.00
N ARG A 150 -16.25 8.07 8.47
CA ARG A 150 -16.48 7.29 7.25
C ARG A 150 -15.74 7.84 6.04
N ASP A 151 -15.70 9.16 5.87
CA ASP A 151 -14.99 9.79 4.74
C ASP A 151 -13.47 9.60 4.84
N ARG A 152 -12.89 9.62 6.05
CA ARG A 152 -11.48 9.24 6.27
C ARG A 152 -11.21 7.80 5.86
N VAL A 153 -12.06 6.86 6.27
CA VAL A 153 -11.94 5.45 5.88
C VAL A 153 -12.02 5.28 4.37
N LYS A 154 -13.01 5.89 3.71
CA LYS A 154 -13.12 5.86 2.24
C LYS A 154 -11.88 6.40 1.54
N THR A 155 -11.35 7.51 2.03
CA THR A 155 -10.14 8.13 1.48
C THR A 155 -8.93 7.23 1.66
N ALA A 156 -8.78 6.60 2.82
CA ALA A 156 -7.69 5.67 3.10
C ALA A 156 -7.77 4.43 2.20
N ILE A 157 -8.94 3.81 2.09
CA ILE A 157 -9.14 2.64 1.22
C ILE A 157 -8.94 3.00 -0.25
N LYS A 158 -9.41 4.17 -0.70
CA LYS A 158 -9.14 4.65 -2.06
C LYS A 158 -7.64 4.77 -2.32
N LYS A 159 -6.88 5.38 -1.40
CA LYS A 159 -5.43 5.50 -1.50
C LYS A 159 -4.74 4.13 -1.52
N MET A 160 -5.20 3.18 -0.67
CA MET A 160 -4.67 1.82 -0.70
C MET A 160 -4.93 1.14 -2.05
N LYS A 161 -6.12 1.33 -2.65
CA LYS A 161 -6.42 0.81 -4.00
C LYS A 161 -5.49 1.38 -5.06
N GLU A 162 -5.27 2.68 -5.05
CA GLU A 162 -4.39 3.38 -5.99
C GLU A 162 -2.93 2.91 -5.89
N LEU A 163 -2.48 2.49 -4.71
CA LEU A 163 -1.11 2.06 -4.47
C LEU A 163 -0.90 0.55 -4.59
N TYR A 164 -1.90 -0.27 -4.23
CA TYR A 164 -1.72 -1.70 -4.02
C TYR A 164 -2.74 -2.59 -4.75
N ALA A 165 -3.67 -1.99 -5.49
CA ALA A 165 -4.66 -2.70 -6.29
C ALA A 165 -4.97 -1.93 -7.60
N PHE A 166 -3.94 -1.31 -8.19
CA PHE A 166 -4.06 -0.52 -9.41
C PHE A 166 -4.11 -1.40 -10.67
N ASP A 167 -3.67 -2.65 -10.59
CA ASP A 167 -3.64 -3.60 -11.69
C ASP A 167 -3.91 -5.03 -11.18
N THR A 168 -3.88 -6.02 -12.06
CA THR A 168 -3.96 -7.44 -11.69
C THR A 168 -2.72 -7.87 -10.90
N LEU A 169 -2.86 -8.87 -10.03
CA LEU A 169 -1.72 -9.43 -9.29
C LEU A 169 -0.61 -9.91 -10.23
N GLU A 170 -0.98 -10.52 -11.34
CA GLU A 170 -0.02 -11.04 -12.32
C GLU A 170 0.86 -9.92 -12.89
N ASN A 171 0.24 -8.81 -13.31
CA ASN A 171 0.97 -7.65 -13.82
C ASN A 171 1.81 -6.99 -12.72
N MET A 172 1.27 -6.85 -11.51
CA MET A 172 2.00 -6.27 -10.38
C MET A 172 3.23 -7.10 -10.01
N PHE A 173 3.13 -8.43 -10.03
CA PHE A 173 4.28 -9.30 -9.78
C PHE A 173 5.30 -9.27 -10.93
N ALA A 174 4.85 -9.16 -12.18
CA ALA A 174 5.75 -8.99 -13.33
C ALA A 174 6.53 -7.66 -13.25
N ASP A 175 5.87 -6.57 -12.90
CA ASP A 175 6.53 -5.26 -12.68
C ASP A 175 7.53 -5.30 -11.52
N LEU A 176 7.20 -6.05 -10.48
CA LEU A 176 8.05 -6.25 -9.32
C LEU A 176 9.32 -7.03 -9.68
N GLU A 177 9.18 -8.09 -10.48
CA GLU A 177 10.30 -8.87 -10.99
C GLU A 177 11.23 -8.00 -11.84
N GLY A 178 10.66 -7.20 -12.75
CA GLY A 178 11.43 -6.25 -13.55
C GLY A 178 12.18 -5.23 -12.69
N THR A 179 11.54 -4.71 -11.65
CA THR A 179 12.19 -3.78 -10.70
C THR A 179 13.30 -4.46 -9.91
N ARG A 180 13.13 -5.74 -9.56
CA ARG A 180 14.12 -6.55 -8.85
C ARG A 180 15.38 -6.77 -9.68
N GLU A 181 15.23 -7.13 -10.95
CA GLU A 181 16.34 -7.26 -11.88
C GLU A 181 17.09 -5.94 -12.06
N ALA A 182 16.35 -4.84 -12.26
CA ALA A 182 16.93 -3.50 -12.38
C ALA A 182 17.68 -3.06 -11.12
N THR A 183 17.15 -3.39 -9.93
CA THR A 183 17.82 -3.13 -8.65
C THR A 183 19.10 -3.94 -8.51
N GLY A 184 19.13 -5.18 -9.00
CA GLY A 184 20.36 -5.99 -9.07
C GLY A 184 21.47 -5.30 -9.86
N VAL A 185 21.13 -4.75 -11.04
CA VAL A 185 22.08 -3.96 -11.85
C VAL A 185 22.56 -2.70 -11.12
N LEU A 186 21.64 -2.01 -10.40
CA LEU A 186 22.00 -0.84 -9.58
C LEU A 186 23.04 -1.19 -8.50
N LEU A 187 22.88 -2.32 -7.81
CA LEU A 187 23.84 -2.79 -6.82
C LEU A 187 25.18 -3.17 -7.46
N ASP A 188 25.17 -3.77 -8.67
CA ASP A 188 26.39 -4.08 -9.40
C ASP A 188 27.19 -2.83 -9.81
N LEU A 189 26.48 -1.75 -10.14
CA LEU A 189 27.09 -0.46 -10.50
C LEU A 189 27.56 0.36 -9.31
N ALA A 190 27.04 0.10 -8.12
CA ALA A 190 27.38 0.81 -6.88
C ALA A 190 28.47 0.10 -6.06
N GLU A 191 28.95 -1.07 -6.46
CA GLU A 191 30.08 -1.80 -5.86
C GLU A 191 31.41 -1.22 -6.34
#